data_792aa319e2b76aa04873e870cc41bd02
#
_entry.id   792aa319e2b76aa04873e870cc41bd02
#
_cell.length_a   1.000
_cell.length_b   1.000
_cell.length_c   1.000
_cell.angle_alpha   90.00
_cell.angle_beta   90.00
_cell.angle_gamma   90.00
#
_symmetry.space_group_name_H-M   'P 1'
#
loop_
_entity.id
_entity.type
_entity.pdbx_description
1 polymer ?
#
loop_
_entity_poly.entity_id
_entity_poly.type
_entity_poly.pdbx_seq_one_letter_code
_entity_poly.pdbx_strand_id
1 'polypeptide(L)'
;MPTATDALANRATGENFPVALRLLPARHRRHLMAVYGFARTTDDIGDQAPVGDRLRLLEELEADLFRLYAQSGGAGRETGTGDGAAGPPRMDVIRALGPAVAECGIPIQPFLDLIKANQQDQMVSRYRTFEDLLGYCQLSANPVGRIVLHVFGCYTEPLAELSDAICTALQLAEHWQDVAEDLRAGRIYLPAEDMESYGCSEQDLAAASAAAPVRALMAFEVTRARGLMSAGAPLIGALRGAARAAVAGYVAGGRAALAAIEAADYDVLRGTPVARRHRVAGELVLAYARGR
;
A
#
# COMPACT_ATOMS: atom_id res chain seq x y z
N MET A 1 11.83 11.58 -25.93
CA MET A 1 11.58 11.77 -24.49
C MET A 1 10.58 10.71 -24.06
N PRO A 2 10.84 9.87 -23.04
CA PRO A 2 9.85 8.93 -22.55
C PRO A 2 8.63 9.72 -22.03
N THR A 3 7.44 9.22 -22.31
CA THR A 3 6.21 9.83 -21.81
C THR A 3 6.10 9.68 -20.29
N ALA A 4 5.33 10.54 -19.62
CA ALA A 4 5.07 10.40 -18.17
C ALA A 4 4.56 8.99 -17.81
N THR A 5 3.81 8.36 -18.71
CA THR A 5 3.33 6.98 -18.60
C THR A 5 4.47 5.95 -18.64
N ASP A 6 5.53 6.18 -19.47
CA ASP A 6 6.69 5.29 -19.54
C ASP A 6 7.55 5.40 -18.27
N ALA A 7 7.67 6.58 -17.69
CA ALA A 7 8.39 6.81 -16.44
C ALA A 7 7.67 6.12 -15.25
N LEU A 8 6.35 6.21 -15.18
CA LEU A 8 5.52 5.50 -14.20
C LEU A 8 5.61 3.98 -14.37
N ALA A 9 5.57 3.47 -15.61
CA ALA A 9 5.71 2.05 -15.90
C ALA A 9 7.09 1.50 -15.51
N ASN A 10 8.16 2.28 -15.66
CA ASN A 10 9.51 1.89 -15.27
C ASN A 10 9.68 1.88 -13.73
N ARG A 11 9.08 2.80 -13.00
CA ARG A 11 9.07 2.80 -11.53
C ARG A 11 8.25 1.64 -10.97
N ALA A 12 7.07 1.37 -11.52
CA ALA A 12 6.24 0.21 -11.16
C ALA A 12 6.95 -1.15 -11.39
N THR A 13 8.03 -1.20 -12.18
CA THR A 13 8.85 -2.42 -12.33
C THR A 13 9.85 -2.65 -11.20
N GLY A 14 10.13 -1.64 -10.38
CA GLY A 14 11.01 -1.72 -9.20
C GLY A 14 10.30 -2.16 -7.93
N GLU A 15 8.97 -2.06 -7.88
CA GLU A 15 8.16 -2.46 -6.75
C GLU A 15 7.95 -3.99 -6.72
N ASN A 16 7.59 -4.52 -5.55
CA ASN A 16 7.38 -5.95 -5.31
C ASN A 16 6.29 -6.59 -6.21
N PHE A 17 5.60 -5.82 -7.10
CA PHE A 17 4.42 -6.24 -7.87
C PHE A 17 4.50 -6.20 -9.41
N PRO A 18 5.66 -6.12 -10.09
CA PRO A 18 5.71 -5.84 -11.54
C PRO A 18 5.19 -6.98 -12.44
N VAL A 19 5.23 -8.22 -11.95
CA VAL A 19 4.91 -9.41 -12.78
C VAL A 19 3.42 -9.50 -13.08
N ALA A 20 2.54 -9.15 -12.15
CA ALA A 20 1.08 -9.22 -12.33
C ALA A 20 0.57 -8.23 -13.39
N LEU A 21 1.11 -7.00 -13.44
CA LEU A 21 0.65 -5.97 -14.38
C LEU A 21 0.84 -6.33 -15.85
N ARG A 22 1.92 -7.00 -16.23
CA ARG A 22 2.19 -7.38 -17.62
C ARG A 22 1.29 -8.48 -18.17
N LEU A 23 0.78 -9.35 -17.29
CA LEU A 23 -0.10 -10.46 -17.66
C LEU A 23 -1.58 -10.07 -17.66
N LEU A 24 -1.93 -8.86 -17.19
CA LEU A 24 -3.30 -8.39 -17.11
C LEU A 24 -3.84 -7.94 -18.47
N PRO A 25 -5.16 -8.16 -18.75
CA PRO A 25 -5.84 -7.56 -19.88
C PRO A 25 -5.62 -6.03 -19.93
N ALA A 26 -5.49 -5.48 -21.14
CA ALA A 26 -5.12 -4.07 -21.36
C ALA A 26 -6.05 -3.09 -20.62
N ARG A 27 -7.36 -3.42 -20.50
CA ARG A 27 -8.33 -2.61 -19.76
C ARG A 27 -7.96 -2.51 -18.27
N HIS A 28 -7.81 -3.64 -17.59
CA HIS A 28 -7.46 -3.64 -16.15
C HIS A 28 -6.12 -2.96 -15.90
N ARG A 29 -5.13 -3.21 -16.79
CA ARG A 29 -3.83 -2.55 -16.68
C ARG A 29 -3.93 -1.03 -16.77
N ARG A 30 -4.74 -0.47 -17.68
CA ARG A 30 -4.95 0.99 -17.77
C ARG A 30 -5.54 1.56 -16.49
N HIS A 31 -6.59 0.91 -15.95
CA HIS A 31 -7.24 1.37 -14.72
C HIS A 31 -6.29 1.31 -13.53
N LEU A 32 -5.56 0.19 -13.36
CA LEU A 32 -4.58 0.05 -12.28
C LEU A 32 -3.43 1.04 -12.41
N MET A 33 -2.98 1.37 -13.62
CA MET A 33 -1.94 2.39 -13.82
C MET A 33 -2.42 3.80 -13.48
N ALA A 34 -3.70 4.12 -13.74
CA ALA A 34 -4.28 5.39 -13.31
C ALA A 34 -4.36 5.49 -11.78
N VAL A 35 -4.80 4.41 -11.12
CA VAL A 35 -4.83 4.31 -9.65
C VAL A 35 -3.42 4.42 -9.06
N TYR A 36 -2.46 3.69 -9.62
CA TYR A 36 -1.05 3.77 -9.22
C TYR A 36 -0.50 5.19 -9.37
N GLY A 37 -0.83 5.87 -10.49
CA GLY A 37 -0.44 7.26 -10.69
C GLY A 37 -0.98 8.19 -9.62
N PHE A 38 -2.23 7.98 -9.17
CA PHE A 38 -2.83 8.74 -8.08
C PHE A 38 -2.11 8.46 -6.75
N ALA A 39 -1.99 7.19 -6.36
CA ALA A 39 -1.32 6.80 -5.12
C ALA A 39 0.11 7.37 -5.07
N ARG A 40 0.87 7.18 -6.15
CA ARG A 40 2.24 7.70 -6.24
C ARG A 40 2.31 9.23 -6.15
N THR A 41 1.38 9.96 -6.77
CA THR A 41 1.33 11.42 -6.66
C THR A 41 1.03 11.85 -5.23
N THR A 42 0.14 11.14 -4.55
CA THR A 42 -0.19 11.40 -3.14
C THR A 42 1.05 11.21 -2.26
N ASP A 43 1.79 10.11 -2.46
CA ASP A 43 3.03 9.81 -1.74
C ASP A 43 4.15 10.82 -2.07
N ASP A 44 4.36 11.15 -3.36
CA ASP A 44 5.36 12.15 -3.76
C ASP A 44 5.06 13.54 -3.15
N ILE A 45 3.79 13.92 -2.99
CA ILE A 45 3.41 15.14 -2.26
C ILE A 45 3.77 15.01 -0.77
N GLY A 46 3.41 13.90 -0.14
CA GLY A 46 3.66 13.66 1.28
C GLY A 46 5.14 13.60 1.65
N ASP A 47 5.98 13.04 0.77
CA ASP A 47 7.38 12.75 1.08
C ASP A 47 8.37 13.73 0.43
N GLN A 48 8.12 14.18 -0.81
CA GLN A 48 9.11 14.89 -1.61
C GLN A 48 8.82 16.39 -1.77
N ALA A 49 7.56 16.83 -1.59
CA ALA A 49 7.25 18.25 -1.65
C ALA A 49 7.90 19.01 -0.47
N PRO A 50 8.14 20.33 -0.60
CA PRO A 50 8.60 21.15 0.51
C PRO A 50 7.66 21.01 1.72
N VAL A 51 8.23 20.78 2.91
CA VAL A 51 7.46 20.47 4.14
C VAL A 51 6.32 21.45 4.39
N GLY A 52 6.54 22.76 4.16
CA GLY A 52 5.52 23.79 4.36
C GLY A 52 4.36 23.76 3.36
N ASP A 53 4.50 23.05 2.24
CA ASP A 53 3.48 22.97 1.17
C ASP A 53 2.69 21.68 1.18
N ARG A 54 3.16 20.62 1.86
CA ARG A 54 2.62 19.26 1.76
C ARG A 54 1.12 19.19 2.08
N LEU A 55 0.71 19.70 3.22
CA LEU A 55 -0.71 19.68 3.62
C LEU A 55 -1.58 20.45 2.61
N ARG A 56 -1.16 21.64 2.20
CA ARG A 56 -1.88 22.42 1.20
C ARG A 56 -2.02 21.68 -0.15
N LEU A 57 -0.96 21.04 -0.61
CA LEU A 57 -0.98 20.27 -1.85
C LEU A 57 -1.88 19.03 -1.75
N LEU A 58 -1.91 18.34 -0.60
CA LEU A 58 -2.83 17.24 -0.33
C LEU A 58 -4.29 17.71 -0.31
N GLU A 59 -4.58 18.87 0.29
CA GLU A 59 -5.91 19.50 0.26
C GLU A 59 -6.33 19.91 -1.16
N GLU A 60 -5.42 20.40 -1.97
CA GLU A 60 -5.68 20.71 -3.38
C GLU A 60 -5.98 19.46 -4.21
N LEU A 61 -5.26 18.35 -3.95
CA LEU A 61 -5.50 17.04 -4.56
C LEU A 61 -6.89 16.50 -4.17
N GLU A 62 -7.25 16.60 -2.89
CA GLU A 62 -8.57 16.22 -2.36
C GLU A 62 -9.70 17.04 -3.01
N ALA A 63 -9.56 18.36 -3.07
CA ALA A 63 -10.53 19.23 -3.70
C ALA A 63 -10.71 18.89 -5.19
N ASP A 64 -9.64 18.50 -5.88
CA ASP A 64 -9.71 18.12 -7.29
C ASP A 64 -10.35 16.74 -7.49
N LEU A 65 -10.16 15.83 -6.54
CA LEU A 65 -10.84 14.54 -6.50
C LEU A 65 -12.38 14.74 -6.35
N PHE A 66 -12.81 15.64 -5.46
CA PHE A 66 -14.25 15.99 -5.35
C PHE A 66 -14.82 16.52 -6.66
N ARG A 67 -14.07 17.31 -7.45
CA ARG A 67 -14.52 17.78 -8.78
C ARG A 67 -14.75 16.61 -9.74
N LEU A 68 -13.89 15.60 -9.72
CA LEU A 68 -14.06 14.40 -10.54
C LEU A 68 -15.38 13.70 -10.23
N TYR A 69 -15.67 13.47 -8.95
CA TYR A 69 -16.88 12.76 -8.53
C TYR A 69 -18.17 13.61 -8.73
N ALA A 70 -18.10 14.92 -8.60
CA ALA A 70 -19.21 15.81 -8.90
C ALA A 70 -19.64 15.73 -10.38
N GLN A 71 -18.70 15.54 -11.31
CA GLN A 71 -18.99 15.36 -12.74
C GLN A 71 -19.55 14.00 -13.09
N SER A 72 -19.13 12.95 -12.38
CA SER A 72 -19.50 11.57 -12.69
C SER A 72 -20.94 11.21 -12.28
N GLY A 73 -21.70 12.11 -11.64
CA GLY A 73 -23.08 11.85 -11.17
C GLY A 73 -23.16 10.73 -10.13
N GLY A 74 -22.02 10.34 -9.55
CA GLY A 74 -21.88 9.20 -8.65
C GLY A 74 -22.54 9.44 -7.30
N ALA A 75 -23.12 8.39 -6.74
CA ALA A 75 -23.76 8.30 -5.43
C ALA A 75 -22.77 8.66 -4.30
N GLY A 76 -22.62 9.95 -4.03
CA GLY A 76 -21.78 10.52 -3.00
C GLY A 76 -22.32 11.87 -2.56
N ARG A 77 -23.66 12.02 -2.60
CA ARG A 77 -24.36 13.22 -2.17
C ARG A 77 -24.66 13.18 -0.67
N GLU A 78 -23.62 12.92 0.14
CA GLU A 78 -23.72 13.19 1.57
C GLU A 78 -22.50 13.99 2.03
N THR A 79 -22.80 15.21 2.51
CA THR A 79 -21.97 16.08 3.36
C THR A 79 -20.63 16.59 2.81
N GLY A 80 -20.71 17.53 1.87
CA GLY A 80 -19.59 18.41 1.55
C GLY A 80 -20.11 19.79 1.17
N THR A 81 -20.45 20.62 2.16
CA THR A 81 -20.71 22.05 1.99
C THR A 81 -19.38 22.78 1.76
N GLY A 82 -18.80 22.62 0.57
CA GLY A 82 -17.61 23.35 0.16
C GLY A 82 -17.84 23.99 -1.21
N ASP A 83 -17.87 25.30 -1.23
CA ASP A 83 -18.02 26.17 -2.41
C ASP A 83 -16.88 26.03 -3.45
N GLY A 84 -15.96 25.07 -3.25
CA GLY A 84 -14.75 24.85 -4.05
C GLY A 84 -14.84 23.80 -5.17
N ALA A 85 -15.92 23.01 -5.24
CA ALA A 85 -16.00 21.84 -6.14
C ALA A 85 -16.55 22.14 -7.55
N ALA A 86 -16.75 23.41 -7.93
CA ALA A 86 -17.27 23.78 -9.25
C ALA A 86 -16.20 23.66 -10.34
N GLY A 87 -16.54 22.98 -11.44
CA GLY A 87 -15.70 22.87 -12.65
C GLY A 87 -15.00 21.50 -12.80
N PRO A 88 -14.31 21.32 -13.93
CA PRO A 88 -13.60 20.07 -14.21
C PRO A 88 -12.34 19.88 -13.33
N PRO A 89 -11.87 18.64 -13.16
CA PRO A 89 -10.59 18.37 -12.51
C PRO A 89 -9.46 19.15 -13.19
N ARG A 90 -8.55 19.69 -12.38
CA ARG A 90 -7.44 20.53 -12.84
C ARG A 90 -6.14 19.74 -13.02
N MET A 91 -5.93 18.71 -12.19
CA MET A 91 -4.73 17.89 -12.19
C MET A 91 -4.85 16.75 -13.20
N ASP A 92 -3.80 16.51 -13.99
CA ASP A 92 -3.76 15.44 -14.97
C ASP A 92 -3.96 14.05 -14.35
N VAL A 93 -3.41 13.83 -13.17
CA VAL A 93 -3.55 12.58 -12.43
C VAL A 93 -5.00 12.30 -12.05
N ILE A 94 -5.75 13.32 -11.65
CA ILE A 94 -7.18 13.20 -11.32
C ILE A 94 -8.01 12.97 -12.60
N ARG A 95 -7.70 13.68 -13.69
CA ARG A 95 -8.35 13.42 -14.99
C ARG A 95 -8.11 11.99 -15.48
N ALA A 96 -6.91 11.47 -15.28
CA ALA A 96 -6.55 10.10 -15.65
C ALA A 96 -7.32 9.02 -14.86
N LEU A 97 -7.77 9.33 -13.63
CA LEU A 97 -8.63 8.43 -12.84
C LEU A 97 -10.06 8.31 -13.40
N GLY A 98 -10.58 9.33 -14.10
CA GLY A 98 -11.97 9.42 -14.52
C GLY A 98 -12.52 8.15 -15.17
N PRO A 99 -11.84 7.56 -16.19
CA PRO A 99 -12.28 6.31 -16.79
C PRO A 99 -12.34 5.13 -15.81
N ALA A 100 -11.38 5.00 -14.89
CA ALA A 100 -11.37 3.93 -13.89
C ALA A 100 -12.53 4.09 -12.90
N VAL A 101 -12.76 5.29 -12.40
CA VAL A 101 -13.87 5.60 -11.48
C VAL A 101 -15.21 5.30 -12.14
N ALA A 102 -15.44 5.81 -13.36
CA ALA A 102 -16.71 5.66 -14.05
C ALA A 102 -16.99 4.23 -14.51
N GLU A 103 -15.99 3.53 -15.07
CA GLU A 103 -16.17 2.19 -15.63
C GLU A 103 -16.18 1.07 -14.56
N CYS A 104 -15.49 1.28 -13.42
CA CYS A 104 -15.39 0.28 -12.36
C CYS A 104 -16.26 0.61 -11.14
N GLY A 105 -16.95 1.76 -11.12
CA GLY A 105 -17.79 2.15 -10.00
C GLY A 105 -17.01 2.30 -8.68
N ILE A 106 -15.78 2.83 -8.74
CA ILE A 106 -14.95 2.98 -7.55
C ILE A 106 -15.51 4.13 -6.71
N PRO A 107 -15.85 3.93 -5.42
CA PRO A 107 -16.30 5.01 -4.55
C PRO A 107 -15.16 5.98 -4.24
N ILE A 108 -15.49 7.20 -3.80
CA ILE A 108 -14.47 8.22 -3.48
C ILE A 108 -13.65 7.86 -2.24
N GLN A 109 -14.25 7.17 -1.27
CA GLN A 109 -13.68 6.97 0.07
C GLN A 109 -12.28 6.36 0.06
N PRO A 110 -11.96 5.30 -0.69
CA PRO A 110 -10.61 4.75 -0.74
C PRO A 110 -9.53 5.75 -1.17
N PHE A 111 -9.86 6.67 -2.05
CA PHE A 111 -8.92 7.71 -2.46
C PHE A 111 -8.73 8.80 -1.39
N LEU A 112 -9.81 9.16 -0.68
CA LEU A 112 -9.74 10.07 0.47
C LEU A 112 -8.91 9.47 1.61
N ASP A 113 -9.04 8.16 1.85
CA ASP A 113 -8.28 7.47 2.88
C ASP A 113 -6.77 7.52 2.58
N LEU A 114 -6.34 7.33 1.32
CA LEU A 114 -4.94 7.46 0.90
C LEU A 114 -4.40 8.89 1.11
N ILE A 115 -5.20 9.92 0.79
CA ILE A 115 -4.81 11.32 1.06
C ILE A 115 -4.67 11.52 2.58
N LYS A 116 -5.63 11.03 3.37
CA LYS A 116 -5.63 11.14 4.82
C LYS A 116 -4.43 10.44 5.47
N ALA A 117 -4.01 9.29 4.94
CA ALA A 117 -2.79 8.61 5.39
C ALA A 117 -1.58 9.53 5.23
N ASN A 118 -1.42 10.16 4.07
CA ASN A 118 -0.33 11.08 3.79
C ASN A 118 -0.40 12.38 4.61
N GLN A 119 -1.61 12.86 4.94
CA GLN A 119 -1.79 13.96 5.91
C GLN A 119 -1.38 13.53 7.32
N GLN A 120 -1.72 12.30 7.74
CA GLN A 120 -1.33 11.74 9.03
C GLN A 120 0.20 11.64 9.17
N ASP A 121 0.90 11.22 8.11
CA ASP A 121 2.36 11.09 8.07
C ASP A 121 3.11 12.43 8.27
N GLN A 122 2.42 13.57 8.09
CA GLN A 122 2.99 14.88 8.41
C GLN A 122 2.99 15.17 9.93
N MET A 123 2.24 14.42 10.73
CA MET A 123 2.04 14.68 12.16
C MET A 123 2.41 13.50 13.06
N VAL A 124 2.27 12.27 12.55
CA VAL A 124 2.51 11.03 13.30
C VAL A 124 3.74 10.34 12.77
N SER A 125 4.75 10.20 13.59
CA SER A 125 6.01 9.53 13.25
C SER A 125 6.33 8.33 14.14
N ARG A 126 5.44 8.02 15.11
CA ARG A 126 5.56 6.91 16.07
C ARG A 126 4.19 6.35 16.37
N TYR A 127 4.10 5.05 16.52
CA TYR A 127 2.88 4.32 16.87
C TYR A 127 3.05 3.72 18.27
N ARG A 128 2.12 4.03 19.18
CA ARG A 128 2.21 3.56 20.55
C ARG A 128 1.89 2.07 20.66
N THR A 129 0.84 1.64 19.96
CA THR A 129 0.35 0.26 19.96
C THR A 129 0.28 -0.30 18.54
N PHE A 130 0.20 -1.63 18.44
CA PHE A 130 -0.06 -2.28 17.15
C PHE A 130 -1.42 -1.89 16.57
N GLU A 131 -2.43 -1.66 17.43
CA GLU A 131 -3.75 -1.18 16.98
C GLU A 131 -3.68 0.21 16.35
N ASP A 132 -2.86 1.12 16.88
CA ASP A 132 -2.61 2.43 16.27
C ASP A 132 -2.02 2.28 14.86
N LEU A 133 -1.08 1.34 14.68
CA LEU A 133 -0.47 1.04 13.38
C LEU A 133 -1.47 0.37 12.43
N LEU A 134 -2.34 -0.51 12.92
CA LEU A 134 -3.44 -1.06 12.10
C LEU A 134 -4.39 0.04 11.62
N GLY A 135 -4.69 1.02 12.47
CA GLY A 135 -5.48 2.21 12.10
C GLY A 135 -4.84 2.99 10.95
N TYR A 136 -3.51 3.10 10.93
CA TYR A 136 -2.78 3.68 9.81
C TYR A 136 -2.88 2.82 8.55
N CYS A 137 -2.70 1.50 8.64
CA CYS A 137 -2.84 0.59 7.50
C CYS A 137 -4.24 0.61 6.87
N GLN A 138 -5.29 0.88 7.67
CA GLN A 138 -6.65 1.07 7.16
C GLN A 138 -6.77 2.29 6.23
N LEU A 139 -5.91 3.27 6.37
CA LEU A 139 -5.87 4.46 5.52
C LEU A 139 -4.86 4.34 4.38
N SER A 140 -3.70 3.72 4.62
CA SER A 140 -2.58 3.73 3.67
C SER A 140 -2.55 2.52 2.72
N ALA A 141 -2.99 1.35 3.17
CA ALA A 141 -2.85 0.09 2.44
C ALA A 141 -4.18 -0.53 2.00
N ASN A 142 -5.14 -0.67 2.92
CA ASN A 142 -6.42 -1.34 2.67
C ASN A 142 -7.22 -0.71 1.52
N PRO A 143 -7.25 0.62 1.36
CA PRO A 143 -7.94 1.27 0.25
C PRO A 143 -7.46 0.80 -1.12
N VAL A 144 -6.16 0.54 -1.28
CA VAL A 144 -5.58 0.03 -2.54
C VAL A 144 -6.20 -1.31 -2.92
N GLY A 145 -6.30 -2.24 -1.98
CA GLY A 145 -6.92 -3.55 -2.20
C GLY A 145 -8.40 -3.44 -2.56
N ARG A 146 -9.14 -2.58 -1.89
CA ARG A 146 -10.55 -2.29 -2.18
C ARG A 146 -10.73 -1.73 -3.59
N ILE A 147 -9.89 -0.78 -4.01
CA ILE A 147 -9.86 -0.25 -5.39
C ILE A 147 -9.57 -1.36 -6.40
N VAL A 148 -8.59 -2.23 -6.12
CA VAL A 148 -8.24 -3.37 -6.99
C VAL A 148 -9.43 -4.30 -7.19
N LEU A 149 -10.20 -4.61 -6.13
CA LEU A 149 -11.41 -5.41 -6.24
C LEU A 149 -12.47 -4.75 -7.12
N HIS A 150 -12.65 -3.43 -7.04
CA HIS A 150 -13.53 -2.67 -7.94
C HIS A 150 -13.05 -2.73 -9.39
N VAL A 151 -11.76 -2.55 -9.65
CA VAL A 151 -11.17 -2.63 -11.00
C VAL A 151 -11.41 -3.99 -11.65
N PHE A 152 -11.37 -5.06 -10.87
CA PHE A 152 -11.68 -6.40 -11.37
C PHE A 152 -13.17 -6.74 -11.37
N GLY A 153 -14.05 -5.86 -10.89
CA GLY A 153 -15.50 -6.07 -10.84
C GLY A 153 -15.91 -7.18 -9.88
N CYS A 154 -15.15 -7.39 -8.80
CA CYS A 154 -15.39 -8.45 -7.84
C CYS A 154 -15.50 -7.94 -6.38
N TYR A 155 -15.74 -6.65 -6.19
CA TYR A 155 -15.89 -6.08 -4.85
C TYR A 155 -17.16 -6.61 -4.16
N THR A 156 -16.97 -7.15 -2.97
CA THR A 156 -18.00 -7.40 -1.96
C THR A 156 -17.36 -7.21 -0.60
N GLU A 157 -18.13 -6.85 0.44
CA GLU A 157 -17.56 -6.60 1.77
C GLU A 157 -16.76 -7.80 2.32
N PRO A 158 -17.24 -9.07 2.22
CA PRO A 158 -16.44 -10.21 2.67
C PRO A 158 -15.12 -10.39 1.92
N LEU A 159 -15.05 -10.04 0.63
CA LEU A 159 -13.80 -10.08 -0.13
C LEU A 159 -12.89 -8.90 0.19
N ALA A 160 -13.48 -7.75 0.53
CA ALA A 160 -12.73 -6.58 0.99
C ALA A 160 -12.04 -6.85 2.35
N GLU A 161 -12.69 -7.49 3.29
CA GLU A 161 -12.10 -7.89 4.58
C GLU A 161 -10.87 -8.80 4.38
N LEU A 162 -10.96 -9.79 3.49
CA LEU A 162 -9.82 -10.64 3.13
C LEU A 162 -8.71 -9.85 2.44
N SER A 163 -9.06 -8.91 1.58
CA SER A 163 -8.13 -8.02 0.91
C SER A 163 -7.42 -7.10 1.89
N ASP A 164 -8.14 -6.55 2.86
CA ASP A 164 -7.60 -5.68 3.90
C ASP A 164 -6.52 -6.40 4.71
N ALA A 165 -6.74 -7.67 5.08
CA ALA A 165 -5.74 -8.48 5.77
C ALA A 165 -4.47 -8.68 4.93
N ILE A 166 -4.60 -8.88 3.61
CA ILE A 166 -3.44 -8.98 2.70
C ILE A 166 -2.72 -7.63 2.62
N CYS A 167 -3.46 -6.53 2.39
CA CYS A 167 -2.88 -5.21 2.23
C CYS A 167 -2.15 -4.73 3.49
N THR A 168 -2.76 -4.93 4.66
CA THR A 168 -2.10 -4.69 5.95
C THR A 168 -0.80 -5.50 6.08
N ALA A 169 -0.84 -6.80 5.75
CA ALA A 169 0.36 -7.65 5.82
C ALA A 169 1.46 -7.20 4.84
N LEU A 170 1.10 -6.70 3.66
CA LEU A 170 2.04 -6.15 2.68
C LEU A 170 2.69 -4.86 3.20
N GLN A 171 1.90 -3.95 3.74
CA GLN A 171 2.39 -2.70 4.33
C GLN A 171 3.33 -2.97 5.51
N LEU A 172 2.95 -3.89 6.40
CA LEU A 172 3.82 -4.29 7.50
C LEU A 172 5.13 -4.92 6.99
N ALA A 173 5.07 -5.74 5.93
CA ALA A 173 6.27 -6.34 5.37
C ALA A 173 7.24 -5.28 4.82
N GLU A 174 6.74 -4.21 4.20
CA GLU A 174 7.53 -3.06 3.74
C GLU A 174 8.14 -2.32 4.93
N HIS A 175 7.36 -1.94 5.93
CA HIS A 175 7.86 -1.30 7.15
C HIS A 175 8.92 -2.16 7.86
N TRP A 176 8.76 -3.49 7.88
CA TRP A 176 9.75 -4.39 8.48
C TRP A 176 11.03 -4.53 7.66
N GLN A 177 10.97 -4.31 6.35
CA GLN A 177 12.17 -4.28 5.50
C GLN A 177 12.92 -2.96 5.65
N ASP A 178 12.20 -1.85 5.86
CA ASP A 178 12.73 -0.50 5.71
C ASP A 178 13.00 0.21 7.06
N VAL A 179 13.04 -0.52 8.19
CA VAL A 179 13.26 0.02 9.54
C VAL A 179 14.41 1.03 9.61
N ALA A 180 15.56 0.72 9.01
CA ALA A 180 16.72 1.63 9.03
C ALA A 180 16.53 2.86 8.13
N GLU A 181 15.76 2.75 7.05
CA GLU A 181 15.46 3.84 6.13
C GLU A 181 14.43 4.78 6.74
N ASP A 182 13.36 4.22 7.29
CA ASP A 182 12.31 4.95 8.00
C ASP A 182 12.87 5.74 9.19
N LEU A 183 13.75 5.12 9.97
CA LEU A 183 14.41 5.81 11.08
C LEU A 183 15.22 7.02 10.59
N ARG A 184 15.96 6.89 9.49
CA ARG A 184 16.70 8.03 8.89
C ARG A 184 15.77 9.13 8.38
N ALA A 185 14.57 8.78 7.95
CA ALA A 185 13.51 9.71 7.59
C ALA A 185 12.76 10.28 8.80
N GLY A 186 13.12 9.86 10.02
CA GLY A 186 12.52 10.32 11.27
C GLY A 186 11.25 9.57 11.67
N ARG A 187 10.94 8.45 11.03
CA ARG A 187 9.75 7.62 11.28
C ARG A 187 10.12 6.28 11.92
N ILE A 188 9.26 5.77 12.81
CA ILE A 188 9.34 4.41 13.35
C ILE A 188 7.94 3.82 13.31
N TYR A 189 7.76 2.76 12.54
CA TYR A 189 6.49 2.02 12.44
C TYR A 189 6.41 0.83 13.40
N LEU A 190 7.55 0.41 14.00
CA LEU A 190 7.53 -0.60 15.07
C LEU A 190 6.74 -0.06 16.27
N PRO A 191 5.70 -0.79 16.77
CA PRO A 191 4.92 -0.35 17.91
C PRO A 191 5.78 -0.17 19.16
N ALA A 192 5.60 0.93 19.86
CA ALA A 192 6.38 1.22 21.06
C ALA A 192 6.16 0.16 22.17
N GLU A 193 4.94 -0.37 22.31
CA GLU A 193 4.61 -1.48 23.23
C GLU A 193 5.41 -2.75 22.94
N ASP A 194 5.62 -3.06 21.66
CA ASP A 194 6.39 -4.23 21.26
C ASP A 194 7.88 -3.98 21.45
N MET A 195 8.37 -2.79 21.12
CA MET A 195 9.75 -2.40 21.38
C MET A 195 10.08 -2.49 22.88
N GLU A 196 9.20 -2.00 23.75
CA GLU A 196 9.34 -2.10 25.21
C GLU A 196 9.34 -3.57 25.67
N SER A 197 8.43 -4.38 25.15
CA SER A 197 8.30 -5.80 25.51
C SER A 197 9.55 -6.63 25.18
N TYR A 198 10.29 -6.23 24.14
CA TYR A 198 11.54 -6.86 23.72
C TYR A 198 12.78 -6.13 24.25
N GLY A 199 12.63 -5.07 25.04
CA GLY A 199 13.73 -4.28 25.59
C GLY A 199 14.51 -3.53 24.50
N CYS A 200 13.86 -3.11 23.44
CA CYS A 200 14.43 -2.33 22.33
C CYS A 200 14.14 -0.85 22.49
N SER A 201 15.14 -0.02 22.22
CA SER A 201 15.02 1.44 22.15
C SER A 201 15.22 1.96 20.73
N GLU A 202 14.86 3.22 20.46
CA GLU A 202 15.18 3.87 19.19
C GLU A 202 16.69 3.90 18.90
N GLN A 203 17.51 3.94 19.94
CA GLN A 203 18.96 3.92 19.81
C GLN A 203 19.47 2.57 19.31
N ASP A 204 18.80 1.46 19.67
CA ASP A 204 19.15 0.12 19.16
C ASP A 204 18.81 -0.01 17.66
N LEU A 205 17.76 0.68 17.20
CA LEU A 205 17.41 0.73 15.77
C LEU A 205 18.40 1.58 14.95
N ALA A 206 19.15 2.49 15.58
CA ALA A 206 20.19 3.28 14.92
C ALA A 206 21.54 2.56 14.79
N ALA A 207 21.66 1.32 15.31
CA ALA A 207 22.90 0.54 15.26
C ALA A 207 23.22 0.07 13.82
N ALA A 208 24.49 -0.21 13.55
CA ALA A 208 24.95 -0.72 12.26
C ALA A 208 24.46 -2.15 11.94
N SER A 209 24.00 -2.91 12.95
CA SER A 209 23.40 -4.23 12.82
C SER A 209 22.50 -4.53 14.00
N ALA A 210 21.47 -5.35 13.76
CA ALA A 210 20.49 -5.70 14.77
C ALA A 210 21.11 -6.59 15.86
N ALA A 211 21.03 -6.14 17.13
CA ALA A 211 21.33 -6.95 18.31
C ALA A 211 20.23 -8.00 18.55
N ALA A 212 20.49 -8.96 19.45
CA ALA A 212 19.56 -10.05 19.74
C ALA A 212 18.13 -9.58 20.11
N PRO A 213 17.92 -8.55 20.93
CA PRO A 213 16.57 -8.03 21.22
C PRO A 213 15.84 -7.53 19.97
N VAL A 214 16.51 -6.75 19.10
CA VAL A 214 15.93 -6.24 17.85
C VAL A 214 15.55 -7.39 16.90
N ARG A 215 16.42 -8.43 16.77
CA ARG A 215 16.12 -9.62 15.97
C ARG A 215 14.92 -10.40 16.50
N ALA A 216 14.78 -10.50 17.83
CA ALA A 216 13.65 -11.15 18.46
C ALA A 216 12.34 -10.38 18.23
N LEU A 217 12.37 -9.05 18.35
CA LEU A 217 11.27 -8.18 17.99
C LEU A 217 10.89 -8.36 16.52
N MET A 218 11.84 -8.29 15.60
CA MET A 218 11.58 -8.47 14.16
C MET A 218 11.02 -9.86 13.83
N ALA A 219 11.47 -10.93 14.50
CA ALA A 219 10.92 -12.27 14.33
C ALA A 219 9.44 -12.34 14.76
N PHE A 220 9.09 -11.67 15.86
CA PHE A 220 7.72 -11.54 16.33
C PHE A 220 6.85 -10.80 15.32
N GLU A 221 7.30 -9.64 14.84
CA GLU A 221 6.57 -8.82 13.88
C GLU A 221 6.38 -9.52 12.52
N VAL A 222 7.39 -10.20 12.03
CA VAL A 222 7.30 -11.03 10.82
C VAL A 222 6.28 -12.16 11.00
N THR A 223 6.21 -12.77 12.19
CA THR A 223 5.23 -13.81 12.49
C THR A 223 3.81 -13.24 12.48
N ARG A 224 3.60 -12.05 13.06
CA ARG A 224 2.32 -11.33 13.08
C ARG A 224 1.86 -10.99 11.65
N ALA A 225 2.74 -10.42 10.82
CA ALA A 225 2.44 -10.12 9.42
C ALA A 225 2.11 -11.38 8.59
N ARG A 226 2.81 -12.50 8.83
CA ARG A 226 2.48 -13.80 8.21
C ARG A 226 1.10 -14.31 8.62
N GLY A 227 0.70 -14.08 9.86
CA GLY A 227 -0.65 -14.41 10.35
C GLY A 227 -1.72 -13.67 9.55
N LEU A 228 -1.59 -12.36 9.38
CA LEU A 228 -2.50 -11.53 8.57
C LEU A 228 -2.51 -11.97 7.10
N MET A 229 -1.34 -12.19 6.50
CA MET A 229 -1.23 -12.69 5.13
C MET A 229 -1.95 -14.03 4.94
N SER A 230 -1.86 -14.91 5.92
CA SER A 230 -2.52 -16.22 5.90
C SER A 230 -4.03 -16.10 6.08
N ALA A 231 -4.49 -15.17 6.93
CA ALA A 231 -5.92 -14.89 7.13
C ALA A 231 -6.58 -14.35 5.85
N GLY A 232 -5.88 -13.49 5.09
CA GLY A 232 -6.38 -12.94 3.82
C GLY A 232 -6.24 -13.88 2.61
N ALA A 233 -5.32 -14.85 2.66
CA ALA A 233 -5.01 -15.72 1.51
C ALA A 233 -6.21 -16.49 0.90
N PRO A 234 -7.30 -16.83 1.63
CA PRO A 234 -8.51 -17.41 1.04
C PRO A 234 -9.13 -16.57 -0.09
N LEU A 235 -8.85 -15.26 -0.14
CA LEU A 235 -9.25 -14.39 -1.26
C LEU A 235 -8.82 -14.97 -2.62
N ILE A 236 -7.64 -15.59 -2.72
CA ILE A 236 -7.13 -16.18 -3.96
C ILE A 236 -8.09 -17.25 -4.50
N GLY A 237 -8.62 -18.09 -3.61
CA GLY A 237 -9.58 -19.15 -3.95
C GLY A 237 -10.96 -18.62 -4.33
N ALA A 238 -11.37 -17.49 -3.79
CA ALA A 238 -12.64 -16.83 -4.06
C ALA A 238 -12.65 -16.10 -5.41
N LEU A 239 -11.47 -15.73 -5.93
CA LEU A 239 -11.32 -14.98 -7.18
C LEU A 239 -11.08 -15.91 -8.38
N ARG A 240 -11.28 -15.37 -9.60
CA ARG A 240 -11.08 -16.08 -10.88
C ARG A 240 -10.28 -15.24 -11.88
N GLY A 241 -9.71 -15.88 -12.88
CA GLY A 241 -9.04 -15.21 -14.00
C GLY A 241 -7.93 -14.26 -13.57
N ALA A 242 -7.94 -13.07 -14.14
CA ALA A 242 -6.91 -12.06 -13.92
C ALA A 242 -6.84 -11.56 -12.47
N ALA A 243 -7.98 -11.41 -11.78
CA ALA A 243 -8.05 -11.03 -10.37
C ALA A 243 -7.33 -12.04 -9.48
N ARG A 244 -7.60 -13.34 -9.67
CA ARG A 244 -6.92 -14.42 -8.94
C ARG A 244 -5.41 -14.39 -9.16
N ALA A 245 -4.98 -14.22 -10.40
CA ALA A 245 -3.54 -14.17 -10.73
C ALA A 245 -2.85 -12.95 -10.08
N ALA A 246 -3.51 -11.79 -10.09
CA ALA A 246 -2.99 -10.58 -9.48
C ALA A 246 -2.84 -10.73 -7.97
N VAL A 247 -3.90 -11.17 -7.28
CA VAL A 247 -3.87 -11.33 -5.82
C VAL A 247 -2.88 -12.43 -5.39
N ALA A 248 -2.80 -13.54 -6.15
CA ALA A 248 -1.76 -14.56 -5.90
C ALA A 248 -0.35 -13.98 -6.04
N GLY A 249 -0.13 -13.05 -6.98
CA GLY A 249 1.13 -12.33 -7.15
C GLY A 249 1.46 -11.45 -5.94
N TYR A 250 0.48 -10.71 -5.42
CA TYR A 250 0.66 -9.86 -4.23
C TYR A 250 1.00 -10.69 -2.99
N VAL A 251 0.24 -11.75 -2.74
CA VAL A 251 0.51 -12.67 -1.62
C VAL A 251 1.88 -13.32 -1.75
N ALA A 252 2.28 -13.73 -2.96
CA ALA A 252 3.59 -14.31 -3.20
C ALA A 252 4.73 -13.31 -2.96
N GLY A 253 4.56 -12.04 -3.38
CA GLY A 253 5.50 -10.96 -3.12
C GLY A 253 5.68 -10.72 -1.64
N GLY A 254 4.59 -10.55 -0.90
CA GLY A 254 4.63 -10.32 0.55
C GLY A 254 5.24 -11.50 1.32
N ARG A 255 4.88 -12.75 1.00
CA ARG A 255 5.50 -13.94 1.60
C ARG A 255 7.01 -14.00 1.33
N ALA A 256 7.42 -13.66 0.12
CA ALA A 256 8.82 -13.64 -0.25
C ALA A 256 9.59 -12.51 0.45
N ALA A 257 8.97 -11.33 0.67
CA ALA A 257 9.53 -10.23 1.44
C ALA A 257 9.75 -10.63 2.91
N LEU A 258 8.73 -11.19 3.56
CA LEU A 258 8.85 -11.70 4.93
C LEU A 258 9.88 -12.82 5.06
N ALA A 259 10.00 -13.69 4.05
CA ALA A 259 11.03 -14.73 4.01
C ALA A 259 12.44 -14.17 3.76
N ALA A 260 12.56 -13.01 3.12
CA ALA A 260 13.85 -12.33 2.95
C ALA A 260 14.36 -11.76 4.28
N ILE A 261 13.47 -11.19 5.10
CA ILE A 261 13.81 -10.71 6.45
C ILE A 261 14.30 -11.87 7.32
N GLU A 262 13.60 -13.02 7.30
CA GLU A 262 14.03 -14.23 8.02
C GLU A 262 15.39 -14.75 7.53
N ALA A 263 15.60 -14.78 6.20
CA ALA A 263 16.86 -15.20 5.61
C ALA A 263 18.05 -14.29 5.92
N ALA A 264 17.77 -13.01 6.26
CA ALA A 264 18.74 -12.05 6.78
C ALA A 264 18.96 -12.22 8.31
N ASP A 265 18.44 -13.28 8.92
CA ASP A 265 18.46 -13.50 10.37
C ASP A 265 17.86 -12.31 11.12
N TYR A 266 16.79 -11.73 10.56
CA TYR A 266 16.06 -10.56 11.08
C TYR A 266 16.91 -9.30 11.26
N ASP A 267 18.10 -9.24 10.63
CA ASP A 267 18.95 -8.06 10.64
C ASP A 267 18.55 -7.09 9.51
N VAL A 268 17.56 -6.27 9.78
CA VAL A 268 17.03 -5.26 8.84
C VAL A 268 17.80 -3.93 8.90
N LEU A 269 18.78 -3.81 9.82
CA LEU A 269 19.52 -2.56 10.00
C LEU A 269 20.71 -2.43 9.06
N ARG A 270 21.25 -3.56 8.54
CA ARG A 270 22.35 -3.56 7.55
C ARG A 270 21.92 -3.10 6.16
N GLY A 271 20.63 -3.11 5.89
CA GLY A 271 20.05 -2.74 4.61
C GLY A 271 18.75 -3.51 4.38
N THR A 272 17.93 -3.02 3.44
CA THR A 272 16.63 -3.60 3.10
C THR A 272 16.78 -5.04 2.57
N PRO A 273 16.25 -6.06 3.26
CA PRO A 273 16.30 -7.44 2.78
C PRO A 273 15.41 -7.62 1.56
N VAL A 274 15.99 -7.94 0.39
CA VAL A 274 15.26 -8.05 -0.88
C VAL A 274 14.95 -9.50 -1.20
N ALA A 275 13.69 -9.77 -1.58
CA ALA A 275 13.24 -11.07 -2.01
C ALA A 275 13.90 -11.51 -3.32
N ARG A 276 14.45 -12.74 -3.37
CA ARG A 276 15.04 -13.28 -4.60
C ARG A 276 13.94 -13.67 -5.58
N ARG A 277 14.08 -13.30 -6.86
CA ARG A 277 13.07 -13.54 -7.92
C ARG A 277 12.58 -14.98 -8.01
N HIS A 278 13.45 -15.97 -7.83
CA HIS A 278 13.05 -17.38 -7.86
C HIS A 278 12.16 -17.78 -6.67
N ARG A 279 12.31 -17.14 -5.49
CA ARG A 279 11.43 -17.35 -4.35
C ARG A 279 10.03 -16.77 -4.64
N VAL A 280 9.96 -15.56 -5.17
CA VAL A 280 8.69 -14.96 -5.59
C VAL A 280 7.96 -15.86 -6.60
N ALA A 281 8.68 -16.41 -7.59
CA ALA A 281 8.10 -17.33 -8.58
C ALA A 281 7.60 -18.64 -7.93
N GLY A 282 8.34 -19.19 -6.99
CA GLY A 282 7.94 -20.39 -6.24
C GLY A 282 6.68 -20.14 -5.40
N GLU A 283 6.64 -19.04 -4.64
CA GLU A 283 5.47 -18.63 -3.86
C GLU A 283 4.24 -18.37 -4.74
N LEU A 284 4.42 -17.77 -5.92
CA LEU A 284 3.34 -17.54 -6.87
C LEU A 284 2.68 -18.85 -7.33
N VAL A 285 3.50 -19.85 -7.72
CA VAL A 285 2.99 -21.17 -8.12
C VAL A 285 2.25 -21.83 -6.95
N LEU A 286 2.79 -21.77 -5.75
CA LEU A 286 2.16 -22.35 -4.57
C LEU A 286 0.86 -21.65 -4.19
N ALA A 287 0.83 -20.31 -4.17
CA ALA A 287 -0.36 -19.53 -3.85
C ALA A 287 -1.47 -19.78 -4.88
N TYR A 288 -1.14 -19.75 -6.16
CA TYR A 288 -2.11 -19.99 -7.24
C TYR A 288 -2.67 -21.42 -7.26
N ALA A 289 -1.80 -22.43 -7.08
CA ALA A 289 -2.20 -23.84 -7.11
C ALA A 289 -3.05 -24.22 -5.89
N ARG A 290 -2.69 -23.73 -4.71
CA ARG A 290 -3.42 -24.04 -3.47
C ARG A 290 -4.67 -23.16 -3.27
N GLY A 291 -4.79 -22.04 -3.98
CA GLY A 291 -5.89 -21.09 -3.81
C GLY A 291 -5.91 -20.41 -2.44
N ARG A 292 -4.74 -20.35 -1.78
CA ARG A 292 -4.58 -19.81 -0.44
C ARG A 292 -3.14 -19.34 -0.18
#